data_55ceb6645dcfe5c32c5e8ee2d5eca0c0
#
_entry.id   55ceb6645dcfe5c32c5e8ee2d5eca0c0
#
_cell.length_a   1.000
_cell.length_b   1.000
_cell.length_c   1.000
_cell.angle_alpha   90.00
_cell.angle_beta   90.00
_cell.angle_gamma   90.00
#
_symmetry.space_group_name_H-M   'P 1'
#
loop_
_entity.id
_entity.type
_entity.pdbx_description
1 polymer ?
#
loop_
_entity_poly.entity_id
_entity_poly.type
_entity_poly.pdbx_seq_one_letter_code
_entity_poly.pdbx_strand_id
1 'polypeptide(L)'
;MGLSYQEEFTIPFDMVDVKQEIKLPDFISYCLGVSGRQSEELGRSDLYVFQEFGLIWVVTDYELTIQSLPKYNETITIKTEAVAYNKFFCHRMFYIYDEAGNLLLDILCYFVLIDFETRKVVPVPEDLIAPYQSEQVKKLPRAPKYQLLENPFVQEFPVRYFDLDMNGHVNNGKYLEWMYEALGYDFLLCHVPKKIQLKYLKEVEATSLVSSRMVAKAGVSQHEIVVDGHIHAQAVIEWRERHVAG
;
A
#
# COMPACT_ATOMS: atom_id res chain seq x y z
N MET A 1 13.60 12.28 13.84
CA MET A 1 12.25 11.72 13.90
C MET A 1 11.31 12.76 13.37
N GLY A 2 10.45 12.38 12.44
CA GLY A 2 9.41 13.25 11.90
C GLY A 2 8.30 13.50 12.91
N LEU A 3 7.39 14.41 12.58
CA LEU A 3 6.18 14.65 13.38
C LEU A 3 5.24 13.46 13.18
N SER A 4 4.78 12.84 14.27
CA SER A 4 3.84 11.72 14.22
C SER A 4 2.40 12.20 14.40
N TYR A 5 1.47 11.45 13.80
CA TYR A 5 0.03 11.59 13.96
C TYR A 5 -0.55 10.21 14.28
N GLN A 6 -1.62 10.15 15.09
CA GLN A 6 -2.27 8.88 15.39
C GLN A 6 -3.76 9.06 15.61
N GLU A 7 -4.49 7.99 15.34
CA GLU A 7 -5.93 7.90 15.63
C GLU A 7 -6.32 6.48 16.02
N GLU A 8 -7.41 6.34 16.73
CA GLU A 8 -8.04 5.05 17.02
C GLU A 8 -9.00 4.65 15.90
N PHE A 9 -9.06 3.37 15.61
CA PHE A 9 -9.94 2.81 14.61
C PHE A 9 -10.47 1.46 15.06
N THR A 10 -11.80 1.34 15.17
CA THR A 10 -12.46 0.06 15.44
C THR A 10 -12.78 -0.63 14.12
N ILE A 11 -12.32 -1.87 13.96
CA ILE A 11 -12.42 -2.63 12.70
C ILE A 11 -13.90 -2.96 12.40
N PRO A 12 -14.48 -2.40 11.33
CA PRO A 12 -15.87 -2.60 10.98
C PRO A 12 -16.07 -3.92 10.21
N PHE A 13 -17.33 -4.38 10.14
CA PHE A 13 -17.71 -5.64 9.51
C PHE A 13 -17.31 -5.76 8.03
N ASP A 14 -17.43 -4.71 7.27
CA ASP A 14 -17.15 -4.68 5.82
C ASP A 14 -15.66 -4.71 5.48
N MET A 15 -14.79 -4.38 6.45
CA MET A 15 -13.34 -4.43 6.29
C MET A 15 -12.69 -5.75 6.74
N VAL A 16 -13.46 -6.77 7.08
CA VAL A 16 -12.91 -8.08 7.45
C VAL A 16 -13.27 -9.16 6.45
N ASP A 17 -12.40 -10.17 6.38
CA ASP A 17 -12.60 -11.36 5.56
C ASP A 17 -13.41 -12.44 6.29
N VAL A 18 -13.50 -13.63 5.68
CA VAL A 18 -14.23 -14.80 6.24
C VAL A 18 -13.58 -15.37 7.51
N LYS A 19 -12.36 -14.97 7.82
CA LYS A 19 -11.64 -15.31 9.08
C LYS A 19 -11.82 -14.24 10.14
N GLN A 20 -12.64 -13.22 9.85
CA GLN A 20 -12.82 -12.02 10.68
C GLN A 20 -11.53 -11.20 10.84
N GLU A 21 -10.55 -11.36 9.96
CA GLU A 21 -9.32 -10.60 9.95
C GLU A 21 -9.39 -9.47 8.92
N ILE A 22 -8.69 -8.37 9.18
CA ILE A 22 -8.72 -7.19 8.33
C ILE A 22 -8.26 -7.50 6.90
N LYS A 23 -9.00 -7.01 5.91
CA LYS A 23 -8.60 -7.06 4.49
C LYS A 23 -7.49 -6.06 4.23
N LEU A 24 -6.26 -6.53 4.09
CA LEU A 24 -5.11 -5.66 3.84
C LEU A 24 -5.26 -4.77 2.60
N PRO A 25 -5.87 -5.21 1.46
CA PRO A 25 -6.13 -4.33 0.33
C PRO A 25 -6.91 -3.06 0.69
N ASP A 26 -7.99 -3.19 1.45
CA ASP A 26 -8.78 -2.04 1.89
C ASP A 26 -8.05 -1.22 2.96
N PHE A 27 -7.34 -1.91 3.85
CA PHE A 27 -6.67 -1.30 4.98
C PHE A 27 -5.49 -0.41 4.59
N ILE A 28 -4.68 -0.78 3.58
CA ILE A 28 -3.60 0.08 3.09
C ILE A 28 -4.14 1.39 2.53
N SER A 29 -5.31 1.35 1.88
CA SER A 29 -6.00 2.55 1.40
C SER A 29 -6.52 3.42 2.55
N TYR A 30 -7.05 2.79 3.61
CA TYR A 30 -7.45 3.51 4.82
C TYR A 30 -6.27 4.21 5.50
N CYS A 31 -5.13 3.54 5.61
CA CYS A 31 -3.90 4.13 6.16
C CYS A 31 -3.43 5.37 5.38
N LEU A 32 -3.58 5.38 4.04
CA LEU A 32 -3.32 6.58 3.25
C LEU A 32 -4.24 7.74 3.65
N GLY A 33 -5.52 7.47 3.92
CA GLY A 33 -6.45 8.46 4.45
C GLY A 33 -6.00 9.03 5.80
N VAL A 34 -5.44 8.21 6.70
CA VAL A 34 -4.85 8.66 7.98
C VAL A 34 -3.70 9.64 7.73
N SER A 35 -2.83 9.34 6.75
CA SER A 35 -1.75 10.26 6.38
C SER A 35 -2.26 11.57 5.76
N GLY A 36 -3.36 11.50 5.01
CA GLY A 36 -4.03 12.68 4.46
C GLY A 36 -4.54 13.61 5.56
N ARG A 37 -5.15 13.07 6.63
CA ARG A 37 -5.60 13.86 7.79
C ARG A 37 -4.44 14.55 8.51
N GLN A 38 -3.29 13.89 8.69
CA GLN A 38 -2.08 14.56 9.18
C GLN A 38 -1.67 15.72 8.27
N SER A 39 -1.71 15.50 6.94
CA SER A 39 -1.35 16.53 5.96
C SER A 39 -2.29 17.73 6.02
N GLU A 40 -3.59 17.50 6.22
CA GLU A 40 -4.58 18.57 6.44
C GLU A 40 -4.30 19.38 7.70
N GLU A 41 -4.01 18.73 8.83
CA GLU A 41 -3.64 19.42 10.08
C GLU A 41 -2.38 20.27 9.94
N LEU A 42 -1.43 19.82 9.11
CA LEU A 42 -0.19 20.55 8.82
C LEU A 42 -0.36 21.64 7.74
N GLY A 43 -1.59 21.82 7.20
CA GLY A 43 -1.85 22.74 6.11
C GLY A 43 -1.19 22.32 4.79
N ARG A 44 -1.06 21.04 4.57
CA ARG A 44 -0.43 20.42 3.39
C ARG A 44 -1.34 19.37 2.74
N SER A 45 -2.65 19.66 2.66
CA SER A 45 -3.61 18.80 1.98
C SER A 45 -3.24 18.56 0.53
N ASP A 46 -3.75 17.49 -0.08
CA ASP A 46 -3.54 17.20 -1.50
C ASP A 46 -4.00 18.35 -2.38
N LEU A 47 -5.11 19.00 -2.01
CA LEU A 47 -5.61 20.19 -2.70
C LEU A 47 -4.62 21.37 -2.63
N TYR A 48 -4.02 21.61 -1.46
CA TYR A 48 -2.98 22.63 -1.30
C TYR A 48 -1.77 22.31 -2.19
N VAL A 49 -1.28 21.06 -2.18
CA VAL A 49 -0.14 20.63 -2.99
C VAL A 49 -0.43 20.86 -4.47
N PHE A 50 -1.63 20.53 -4.92
CA PHE A 50 -2.04 20.75 -6.29
C PHE A 50 -2.14 22.24 -6.64
N GLN A 51 -2.79 23.07 -5.81
CA GLN A 51 -3.02 24.49 -6.08
C GLN A 51 -1.76 25.33 -6.03
N GLU A 52 -0.88 25.09 -5.06
CA GLU A 52 0.32 25.91 -4.85
C GLU A 52 1.52 25.45 -5.71
N PHE A 53 1.60 24.15 -6.01
CA PHE A 53 2.78 23.60 -6.70
C PHE A 53 2.47 22.95 -8.06
N GLY A 54 1.20 22.70 -8.39
CA GLY A 54 0.81 21.89 -9.56
C GLY A 54 1.26 20.43 -9.46
N LEU A 55 1.45 19.93 -8.25
CA LEU A 55 2.02 18.62 -7.98
C LEU A 55 0.99 17.69 -7.32
N ILE A 56 1.20 16.39 -7.45
CA ILE A 56 0.43 15.35 -6.77
C ILE A 56 1.36 14.31 -6.17
N TRP A 57 0.96 13.73 -5.03
CA TRP A 57 1.63 12.61 -4.41
C TRP A 57 1.26 11.29 -5.10
N VAL A 58 2.26 10.47 -5.37
CA VAL A 58 2.10 9.11 -5.91
C VAL A 58 2.85 8.12 -5.04
N VAL A 59 2.17 7.05 -4.66
CA VAL A 59 2.80 5.90 -4.00
C VAL A 59 3.48 5.04 -5.05
N THR A 60 4.75 4.71 -4.82
CA THR A 60 5.52 3.84 -5.71
C THR A 60 5.70 2.43 -5.15
N ASP A 61 5.79 2.30 -3.84
CA ASP A 61 6.06 1.01 -3.21
C ASP A 61 5.44 0.93 -1.81
N TYR A 62 5.13 -0.30 -1.39
CA TYR A 62 4.82 -0.66 -0.01
C TYR A 62 5.71 -1.81 0.46
N GLU A 63 6.15 -1.75 1.71
CA GLU A 63 6.69 -2.89 2.44
C GLU A 63 5.88 -3.06 3.74
N LEU A 64 5.24 -4.21 3.90
CA LEU A 64 4.48 -4.55 5.10
C LEU A 64 5.20 -5.66 5.86
N THR A 65 5.31 -5.50 7.20
CA THR A 65 5.74 -6.56 8.12
C THR A 65 4.57 -6.87 9.05
N ILE A 66 4.12 -8.12 9.09
CA ILE A 66 2.87 -8.52 9.73
C ILE A 66 3.15 -9.54 10.83
N GLN A 67 2.93 -9.13 12.08
CA GLN A 67 2.99 -10.03 13.26
C GLN A 67 1.64 -10.75 13.44
N SER A 68 0.55 -9.98 13.37
CA SER A 68 -0.83 -10.46 13.40
C SER A 68 -1.74 -9.49 12.65
N LEU A 69 -2.89 -9.98 12.20
CA LEU A 69 -3.91 -9.14 11.58
C LEU A 69 -4.97 -8.76 12.62
N PRO A 70 -5.35 -7.47 12.70
CA PRO A 70 -6.47 -7.03 13.52
C PRO A 70 -7.76 -7.74 13.11
N LYS A 71 -8.67 -7.95 14.07
CA LYS A 71 -9.91 -8.68 13.86
C LYS A 71 -11.13 -7.77 13.95
N TYR A 72 -12.25 -8.31 13.51
CA TYR A 72 -13.55 -7.67 13.64
C TYR A 72 -13.80 -7.15 15.07
N ASN A 73 -14.25 -5.91 15.16
CA ASN A 73 -14.58 -5.21 16.41
C ASN A 73 -13.39 -4.98 17.38
N GLU A 74 -12.16 -5.27 16.97
CA GLU A 74 -10.98 -4.80 17.71
C GLU A 74 -10.75 -3.31 17.45
N THR A 75 -10.39 -2.56 18.50
CA THR A 75 -9.95 -1.17 18.39
C THR A 75 -8.42 -1.17 18.31
N ILE A 76 -7.90 -0.51 17.29
CA ILE A 76 -6.46 -0.38 17.04
C ILE A 76 -6.05 1.08 17.05
N THR A 77 -4.79 1.35 17.35
CA THR A 77 -4.18 2.67 17.14
C THR A 77 -3.36 2.63 15.85
N ILE A 78 -3.68 3.51 14.91
CA ILE A 78 -2.91 3.73 13.68
C ILE A 78 -2.06 4.97 13.87
N LYS A 79 -0.75 4.80 13.98
CA LYS A 79 0.22 5.89 14.07
C LYS A 79 0.96 6.03 12.74
N THR A 80 1.08 7.26 12.22
CA THR A 80 1.86 7.54 11.00
C THR A 80 2.91 8.61 11.23
N GLU A 81 4.02 8.51 10.50
CA GLU A 81 5.14 9.43 10.56
C GLU A 81 5.83 9.52 9.18
N ALA A 82 6.04 10.74 8.69
CA ALA A 82 6.92 10.98 7.54
C ALA A 82 8.38 10.94 8.00
N VAL A 83 9.01 9.77 7.91
CA VAL A 83 10.28 9.49 8.62
C VAL A 83 11.50 10.12 7.96
N ALA A 84 11.60 10.08 6.64
CA ALA A 84 12.75 10.59 5.92
C ALA A 84 12.43 10.96 4.47
N TYR A 85 13.22 11.84 3.89
CA TYR A 85 13.14 12.19 2.47
C TYR A 85 14.51 12.46 1.85
N ASN A 86 14.58 12.34 0.52
CA ASN A 86 15.70 12.82 -0.27
C ASN A 86 15.18 13.73 -1.41
N LYS A 87 16.01 14.00 -2.41
CA LYS A 87 15.63 14.87 -3.52
C LYS A 87 14.31 14.50 -4.22
N PHE A 88 13.96 13.20 -4.32
CA PHE A 88 12.82 12.74 -5.09
C PHE A 88 11.86 11.82 -4.34
N PHE A 89 12.31 11.16 -3.27
CA PHE A 89 11.55 10.17 -2.53
C PHE A 89 11.28 10.61 -1.12
N CYS A 90 10.08 10.32 -0.64
CA CYS A 90 9.68 10.46 0.75
C CYS A 90 9.27 9.08 1.29
N HIS A 91 9.70 8.77 2.50
CA HIS A 91 9.33 7.56 3.21
C HIS A 91 8.39 7.89 4.37
N ARG A 92 7.31 7.16 4.44
CA ARG A 92 6.32 7.26 5.51
C ARG A 92 6.11 5.90 6.15
N MET A 93 6.12 5.85 7.47
CA MET A 93 5.77 4.68 8.25
C MET A 93 4.34 4.77 8.77
N PHE A 94 3.68 3.63 8.82
CA PHE A 94 2.49 3.41 9.62
C PHE A 94 2.78 2.27 10.60
N TYR A 95 2.42 2.47 11.85
CA TYR A 95 2.53 1.49 12.92
C TYR A 95 1.13 1.22 13.45
N ILE A 96 0.74 -0.02 13.50
CA ILE A 96 -0.60 -0.44 13.93
C ILE A 96 -0.46 -1.22 15.22
N TYR A 97 -1.07 -0.71 16.28
CA TYR A 97 -1.00 -1.27 17.62
C TYR A 97 -2.37 -1.76 18.08
N ASP A 98 -2.39 -2.82 18.91
CA ASP A 98 -3.58 -3.20 19.65
C ASP A 98 -3.82 -2.28 20.87
N GLU A 99 -4.93 -2.49 21.61
CA GLU A 99 -5.27 -1.72 22.81
C GLU A 99 -4.22 -1.88 23.93
N ALA A 100 -3.46 -2.97 23.96
CA ALA A 100 -2.38 -3.19 24.91
C ALA A 100 -1.06 -2.53 24.50
N GLY A 101 -0.98 -1.92 23.32
CA GLY A 101 0.20 -1.26 22.77
C GLY A 101 1.17 -2.22 22.08
N ASN A 102 0.78 -3.47 21.78
CA ASN A 102 1.60 -4.38 21.00
C ASN A 102 1.52 -4.04 19.51
N LEU A 103 2.66 -4.05 18.83
CA LEU A 103 2.72 -3.83 17.38
C LEU A 103 2.15 -5.05 16.64
N LEU A 104 1.08 -4.83 15.89
CA LEU A 104 0.43 -5.86 15.07
C LEU A 104 1.02 -5.93 13.66
N LEU A 105 1.23 -4.80 13.02
CA LEU A 105 1.90 -4.69 11.73
C LEU A 105 2.48 -3.29 11.54
N ASP A 106 3.46 -3.18 10.67
CA ASP A 106 4.00 -1.93 10.19
C ASP A 106 3.98 -1.87 8.66
N ILE A 107 3.88 -0.65 8.12
CA ILE A 107 3.83 -0.39 6.69
C ILE A 107 4.80 0.75 6.38
N LEU A 108 5.83 0.46 5.59
CA LEU A 108 6.66 1.47 4.96
C LEU A 108 6.09 1.79 3.58
N CYS A 109 5.76 3.05 3.37
CA CYS A 109 5.23 3.57 2.12
C CYS A 109 6.22 4.54 1.48
N TYR A 110 6.46 4.37 0.19
CA TYR A 110 7.35 5.20 -0.62
C TYR A 110 6.53 6.13 -1.49
N PHE A 111 6.81 7.43 -1.40
CA PHE A 111 6.14 8.45 -2.18
C PHE A 111 7.11 9.19 -3.08
N VAL A 112 6.60 9.65 -4.21
CA VAL A 112 7.21 10.67 -5.06
C VAL A 112 6.21 11.78 -5.32
N LEU A 113 6.70 12.96 -5.67
CA LEU A 113 5.90 14.01 -6.26
C LEU A 113 6.02 13.94 -7.77
N ILE A 114 4.90 14.07 -8.46
CA ILE A 114 4.87 14.22 -9.91
C ILE A 114 4.17 15.53 -10.29
N ASP A 115 4.64 16.12 -11.35
CA ASP A 115 3.94 17.22 -12.00
C ASP A 115 2.64 16.72 -12.63
N PHE A 116 1.53 17.40 -12.35
CA PHE A 116 0.20 16.94 -12.73
C PHE A 116 0.02 16.84 -14.25
N GLU A 117 0.56 17.80 -15.01
CA GLU A 117 0.39 17.87 -16.47
C GLU A 117 1.36 16.91 -17.20
N THR A 118 2.65 16.96 -16.82
CA THR A 118 3.68 16.21 -17.53
C THR A 118 3.86 14.78 -17.02
N ARG A 119 3.28 14.44 -15.89
CA ARG A 119 3.36 13.14 -15.19
C ARG A 119 4.80 12.72 -14.86
N LYS A 120 5.72 13.67 -14.78
CA LYS A 120 7.14 13.41 -14.47
C LYS A 120 7.43 13.62 -12.99
N VAL A 121 8.29 12.78 -12.44
CA VAL A 121 8.80 12.93 -11.07
C VAL A 121 9.59 14.24 -10.95
N VAL A 122 9.31 15.02 -9.92
CA VAL A 122 9.96 16.28 -9.61
C VAL A 122 10.67 16.25 -8.26
N PRO A 123 11.65 17.13 -8.01
CA PRO A 123 12.24 17.27 -6.69
C PRO A 123 11.21 17.70 -5.64
N VAL A 124 11.37 17.18 -4.42
CA VAL A 124 10.53 17.54 -3.27
C VAL A 124 10.84 18.96 -2.82
N PRO A 125 9.85 19.92 -2.85
CA PRO A 125 10.05 21.27 -2.35
C PRO A 125 10.26 21.28 -0.83
N GLU A 126 11.28 22.02 -0.34
CA GLU A 126 11.57 22.11 1.10
C GLU A 126 10.40 22.71 1.89
N ASP A 127 9.76 23.75 1.38
CA ASP A 127 8.61 24.41 2.02
C ASP A 127 7.40 23.46 2.16
N LEU A 128 7.25 22.50 1.26
CA LEU A 128 6.19 21.50 1.33
C LEU A 128 6.45 20.49 2.46
N ILE A 129 7.71 20.05 2.61
CA ILE A 129 8.05 18.97 3.54
C ILE A 129 8.41 19.46 4.96
N ALA A 130 8.79 20.73 5.11
CA ALA A 130 9.26 21.30 6.38
C ALA A 130 8.29 21.07 7.57
N PRO A 131 6.95 21.22 7.43
CA PRO A 131 6.03 21.00 8.55
C PRO A 131 6.04 19.57 9.11
N TYR A 132 6.42 18.57 8.32
CA TYR A 132 6.49 17.17 8.77
C TYR A 132 7.72 16.88 9.64
N GLN A 133 8.71 17.78 9.68
CA GLN A 133 9.97 17.62 10.44
C GLN A 133 10.71 16.31 10.09
N SER A 134 10.54 15.85 8.86
CA SER A 134 11.18 14.63 8.37
C SER A 134 12.68 14.78 8.24
N GLU A 135 13.43 13.71 8.43
CA GLU A 135 14.89 13.72 8.26
C GLU A 135 15.26 13.79 6.78
N GLN A 136 16.05 14.82 6.41
CA GLN A 136 16.63 14.88 5.08
C GLN A 136 17.87 13.99 5.02
N VAL A 137 17.88 13.03 4.10
CA VAL A 137 18.98 12.08 3.92
C VAL A 137 19.51 12.11 2.49
N LYS A 138 20.80 11.84 2.32
CA LYS A 138 21.38 11.75 0.96
C LYS A 138 20.90 10.53 0.19
N LYS A 139 20.58 9.44 0.88
CA LYS A 139 20.25 8.16 0.27
C LYS A 139 19.20 7.43 1.11
N LEU A 140 18.08 7.10 0.49
CA LEU A 140 17.05 6.24 1.06
C LEU A 140 17.26 4.79 0.60
N PRO A 141 16.87 3.79 1.41
CA PRO A 141 16.74 2.41 0.94
C PRO A 141 15.87 2.37 -0.32
N ARG A 142 16.22 1.49 -1.22
CA ARG A 142 15.43 1.26 -2.44
C ARG A 142 14.59 0.02 -2.25
N ALA A 143 13.39 0.05 -2.81
CA ALA A 143 12.57 -1.14 -2.93
C ALA A 143 13.33 -2.27 -3.67
N PRO A 144 13.04 -3.54 -3.36
CA PRO A 144 13.69 -4.68 -3.98
C PRO A 144 13.47 -4.70 -5.49
N LYS A 145 14.38 -5.40 -6.20
CA LYS A 145 14.18 -5.70 -7.61
C LYS A 145 13.37 -6.97 -7.75
N TYR A 146 12.38 -6.93 -8.61
CA TYR A 146 11.53 -8.07 -8.94
C TYR A 146 12.07 -8.80 -10.17
N GLN A 147 11.93 -10.12 -10.17
CA GLN A 147 12.27 -10.96 -11.33
C GLN A 147 11.00 -11.21 -12.16
N LEU A 148 11.16 -11.39 -13.46
CA LEU A 148 10.04 -11.82 -14.32
C LEU A 148 9.58 -13.22 -13.94
N LEU A 149 8.27 -13.46 -14.00
CA LEU A 149 7.69 -14.76 -13.69
C LEU A 149 7.87 -15.73 -14.87
N GLU A 150 8.27 -16.95 -14.56
CA GLU A 150 8.34 -18.05 -15.52
C GLU A 150 7.12 -18.96 -15.40
N ASN A 151 6.39 -19.17 -16.48
CA ASN A 151 5.19 -20.01 -16.56
C ASN A 151 4.16 -19.72 -15.44
N PRO A 152 3.73 -18.46 -15.24
CA PRO A 152 2.81 -18.09 -14.18
C PRO A 152 1.41 -18.68 -14.40
N PHE A 153 0.70 -18.95 -13.30
CA PHE A 153 -0.76 -19.01 -13.33
C PHE A 153 -1.30 -17.62 -13.67
N VAL A 154 -2.36 -17.55 -14.47
CA VAL A 154 -2.95 -16.28 -14.93
C VAL A 154 -4.45 -16.28 -14.64
N GLN A 155 -4.93 -15.22 -14.03
CA GLN A 155 -6.36 -14.95 -13.85
C GLN A 155 -6.67 -13.54 -14.36
N GLU A 156 -7.78 -13.38 -15.07
CA GLU A 156 -8.20 -12.11 -15.65
C GLU A 156 -9.30 -11.45 -14.83
N PHE A 157 -9.21 -10.13 -14.69
CA PHE A 157 -10.16 -9.29 -13.98
C PHE A 157 -10.52 -8.06 -14.81
N PRO A 158 -11.80 -7.83 -15.13
CA PRO A 158 -12.20 -6.55 -15.70
C PRO A 158 -12.16 -5.46 -14.61
N VAL A 159 -11.64 -4.29 -14.93
CA VAL A 159 -11.74 -3.13 -14.05
C VAL A 159 -13.22 -2.69 -13.98
N ARG A 160 -13.75 -2.56 -12.76
CA ARG A 160 -15.14 -2.18 -12.50
C ARG A 160 -15.21 -0.76 -11.95
N TYR A 161 -16.39 -0.17 -12.00
CA TYR A 161 -16.62 1.21 -11.51
C TYR A 161 -16.13 1.44 -10.06
N PHE A 162 -16.42 0.49 -9.15
CA PHE A 162 -16.03 0.60 -7.74
C PHE A 162 -14.56 0.19 -7.46
N ASP A 163 -13.81 -0.18 -8.47
CA ASP A 163 -12.37 -0.39 -8.34
C ASP A 163 -11.59 0.95 -8.44
N LEU A 164 -12.27 2.03 -8.86
CA LEU A 164 -11.69 3.35 -9.04
C LEU A 164 -11.76 4.18 -7.76
N ASP A 165 -10.73 4.98 -7.53
CA ASP A 165 -10.68 6.00 -6.48
C ASP A 165 -11.31 7.34 -6.94
N MET A 166 -11.29 8.33 -6.07
CA MET A 166 -11.84 9.67 -6.34
C MET A 166 -11.10 10.42 -7.46
N ASN A 167 -9.90 10.00 -7.83
CA ASN A 167 -9.11 10.59 -8.93
C ASN A 167 -9.40 9.92 -10.28
N GLY A 168 -10.25 8.88 -10.29
CA GLY A 168 -10.62 8.13 -11.50
C GLY A 168 -9.60 7.07 -11.91
N HIS A 169 -8.61 6.77 -11.07
CA HIS A 169 -7.65 5.69 -11.25
C HIS A 169 -8.03 4.47 -10.41
N VAL A 170 -7.51 3.31 -10.78
CA VAL A 170 -7.69 2.11 -9.96
C VAL A 170 -7.05 2.33 -8.60
N ASN A 171 -7.83 2.10 -7.53
CA ASN A 171 -7.36 2.21 -6.15
C ASN A 171 -6.14 1.30 -5.91
N ASN A 172 -5.14 1.82 -5.20
CA ASN A 172 -3.89 1.10 -4.91
C ASN A 172 -4.11 -0.27 -4.25
N GLY A 173 -5.08 -0.38 -3.34
CA GLY A 173 -5.42 -1.64 -2.69
C GLY A 173 -5.94 -2.70 -3.66
N LYS A 174 -6.58 -2.30 -4.75
CA LYS A 174 -7.16 -3.23 -5.73
C LYS A 174 -6.12 -4.11 -6.43
N TYR A 175 -4.92 -3.60 -6.66
CA TYR A 175 -3.82 -4.40 -7.22
C TYR A 175 -3.46 -5.58 -6.31
N LEU A 176 -3.40 -5.35 -4.99
CA LEU A 176 -3.14 -6.40 -4.01
C LEU A 176 -4.31 -7.39 -3.91
N GLU A 177 -5.56 -6.91 -4.03
CA GLU A 177 -6.75 -7.77 -4.07
C GLU A 177 -6.68 -8.74 -5.27
N TRP A 178 -6.41 -8.27 -6.48
CA TRP A 178 -6.25 -9.12 -7.65
C TRP A 178 -5.11 -10.13 -7.52
N MET A 179 -4.02 -9.75 -6.84
CA MET A 179 -2.92 -10.68 -6.55
C MET A 179 -3.33 -11.77 -5.56
N TYR A 180 -4.15 -11.43 -4.55
CA TYR A 180 -4.69 -12.38 -3.59
C TYR A 180 -5.69 -13.34 -4.23
N GLU A 181 -6.61 -12.82 -5.03
CA GLU A 181 -7.61 -13.64 -5.74
C GLU A 181 -6.95 -14.71 -6.65
N ALA A 182 -5.82 -14.39 -7.26
CA ALA A 182 -5.08 -15.36 -8.07
C ALA A 182 -4.49 -16.55 -7.28
N LEU A 183 -4.34 -16.44 -5.95
CA LEU A 183 -3.90 -17.54 -5.07
C LEU A 183 -5.03 -18.53 -4.78
N GLY A 184 -6.28 -18.06 -4.85
CA GLY A 184 -7.48 -18.84 -4.65
C GLY A 184 -7.89 -19.00 -3.18
N TYR A 185 -9.17 -19.33 -3.01
CA TYR A 185 -9.86 -19.35 -1.72
C TYR A 185 -9.20 -20.30 -0.70
N ASP A 186 -8.88 -21.54 -1.09
CA ASP A 186 -8.32 -22.54 -0.17
C ASP A 186 -6.94 -22.14 0.34
N PHE A 187 -6.13 -21.52 -0.51
CA PHE A 187 -4.83 -21.01 -0.09
C PHE A 187 -4.99 -19.91 0.97
N LEU A 188 -5.86 -18.92 0.72
CA LEU A 188 -6.09 -17.80 1.63
C LEU A 188 -6.73 -18.23 2.95
N LEU A 189 -7.54 -19.30 2.97
CA LEU A 189 -8.05 -19.89 4.21
C LEU A 189 -6.94 -20.46 5.11
N CYS A 190 -5.91 -21.06 4.50
CA CYS A 190 -4.85 -21.79 5.22
C CYS A 190 -3.60 -20.95 5.49
N HIS A 191 -3.47 -19.79 4.87
CA HIS A 191 -2.26 -18.96 4.99
C HIS A 191 -2.59 -17.53 5.42
N VAL A 192 -1.60 -16.88 6.06
CA VAL A 192 -1.63 -15.46 6.38
C VAL A 192 -0.31 -14.83 5.93
N PRO A 193 -0.32 -13.62 5.36
CA PRO A 193 0.91 -12.97 4.94
C PRO A 193 1.76 -12.61 6.16
N LYS A 194 3.07 -12.79 6.03
CA LYS A 194 4.09 -12.40 7.00
C LYS A 194 4.80 -11.13 6.58
N LYS A 195 5.09 -11.03 5.29
CA LYS A 195 5.72 -9.86 4.68
C LYS A 195 5.16 -9.65 3.28
N ILE A 196 4.92 -8.39 2.92
CA ILE A 196 4.50 -8.01 1.57
C ILE A 196 5.46 -6.94 1.08
N GLN A 197 5.97 -7.10 -0.13
CA GLN A 197 6.67 -6.09 -0.90
C GLN A 197 5.89 -5.87 -2.18
N LEU A 198 5.36 -4.68 -2.38
CA LEU A 198 4.49 -4.32 -3.51
C LEU A 198 5.04 -3.07 -4.19
N LYS A 199 5.17 -3.11 -5.49
CA LYS A 199 5.64 -2.01 -6.32
C LYS A 199 4.64 -1.67 -7.40
N TYR A 200 4.36 -0.37 -7.55
CA TYR A 200 3.58 0.18 -8.64
C TYR A 200 4.52 0.75 -9.70
N LEU A 201 4.26 0.45 -10.96
CA LEU A 201 5.06 0.87 -12.11
C LEU A 201 4.28 1.79 -13.03
N LYS A 202 2.97 1.53 -13.16
CA LYS A 202 2.07 2.29 -14.03
C LYS A 202 0.64 2.18 -13.50
N GLU A 203 -0.13 3.24 -13.62
CA GLU A 203 -1.56 3.25 -13.29
C GLU A 203 -2.35 2.38 -14.27
N VAL A 204 -3.35 1.66 -13.76
CA VAL A 204 -4.32 0.93 -14.58
C VAL A 204 -5.52 1.84 -14.83
N GLU A 205 -5.91 1.98 -16.09
CA GLU A 205 -7.02 2.83 -16.50
C GLU A 205 -8.37 2.13 -16.32
N ALA A 206 -9.45 2.92 -16.23
CA ALA A 206 -10.81 2.43 -16.25
C ALA A 206 -11.07 1.56 -17.50
N THR A 207 -11.94 0.55 -17.37
CA THR A 207 -12.31 -0.36 -18.47
C THR A 207 -11.22 -1.31 -18.97
N SER A 208 -10.03 -1.32 -18.36
CA SER A 208 -8.96 -2.27 -18.71
C SER A 208 -9.33 -3.71 -18.35
N LEU A 209 -8.75 -4.67 -19.07
CA LEU A 209 -8.70 -6.07 -18.66
C LEU A 209 -7.33 -6.35 -18.03
N VAL A 210 -7.36 -6.69 -16.75
CA VAL A 210 -6.15 -6.95 -15.96
C VAL A 210 -5.85 -8.44 -15.96
N SER A 211 -4.62 -8.82 -16.30
CA SER A 211 -4.09 -10.17 -16.09
C SER A 211 -3.27 -10.18 -14.79
N SER A 212 -3.78 -10.80 -13.74
CA SER A 212 -3.03 -11.11 -12.53
C SER A 212 -2.26 -12.41 -12.74
N ARG A 213 -0.95 -12.32 -12.71
CA ARG A 213 -0.02 -13.44 -12.92
C ARG A 213 0.67 -13.79 -11.62
N MET A 214 0.79 -15.08 -11.30
CA MET A 214 1.49 -15.49 -10.09
C MET A 214 2.26 -16.80 -10.23
N VAL A 215 3.32 -16.92 -9.40
CA VAL A 215 4.04 -18.16 -9.11
C VAL A 215 4.15 -18.30 -7.60
N ALA A 216 3.73 -19.43 -7.04
CA ALA A 216 3.85 -19.72 -5.61
C ALA A 216 4.77 -20.93 -5.39
N LYS A 217 5.74 -20.79 -4.48
CA LYS A 217 6.69 -21.86 -4.13
C LYS A 217 7.21 -21.65 -2.70
N ALA A 218 7.20 -22.72 -1.90
CA ALA A 218 7.84 -22.78 -0.58
C ALA A 218 7.46 -21.61 0.35
N GLY A 219 6.17 -21.28 0.46
CA GLY A 219 5.69 -20.22 1.35
C GLY A 219 5.95 -18.79 0.83
N VAL A 220 6.33 -18.64 -0.42
CA VAL A 220 6.50 -17.32 -1.08
C VAL A 220 5.69 -17.32 -2.37
N SER A 221 4.96 -16.24 -2.62
CA SER A 221 4.32 -15.97 -3.91
C SER A 221 4.90 -14.72 -4.55
N GLN A 222 5.05 -14.77 -5.88
CA GLN A 222 5.47 -13.63 -6.70
C GLN A 222 4.34 -13.30 -7.66
N HIS A 223 4.07 -12.02 -7.85
CA HIS A 223 2.92 -11.54 -8.58
C HIS A 223 3.29 -10.44 -9.57
N GLU A 224 2.56 -10.40 -10.67
CA GLU A 224 2.57 -9.32 -11.65
C GLU A 224 1.12 -8.95 -12.02
N ILE A 225 0.82 -7.67 -12.05
CA ILE A 225 -0.38 -7.13 -12.67
C ILE A 225 0.00 -6.62 -14.05
N VAL A 226 -0.63 -7.17 -15.07
CA VAL A 226 -0.31 -6.90 -16.48
C VAL A 226 -1.54 -6.41 -17.23
N VAL A 227 -1.39 -5.34 -18.00
CA VAL A 227 -2.40 -4.80 -18.91
C VAL A 227 -1.74 -4.57 -20.26
N ASP A 228 -2.35 -5.04 -21.35
CA ASP A 228 -1.85 -4.90 -22.72
C ASP A 228 -0.37 -5.33 -22.88
N GLY A 229 0.02 -6.41 -22.19
CA GLY A 229 1.38 -6.95 -22.23
C GLY A 229 2.42 -6.16 -21.41
N HIS A 230 2.04 -5.10 -20.73
CA HIS A 230 2.91 -4.29 -19.88
C HIS A 230 2.67 -4.56 -18.40
N ILE A 231 3.74 -4.63 -17.60
CA ILE A 231 3.65 -4.80 -16.14
C ILE A 231 3.31 -3.45 -15.50
N HIS A 232 2.22 -3.43 -14.73
CA HIS A 232 1.72 -2.28 -13.99
C HIS A 232 2.05 -2.33 -12.51
N ALA A 233 2.12 -3.52 -11.92
CA ALA A 233 2.57 -3.71 -10.54
C ALA A 233 3.24 -5.08 -10.38
N GLN A 234 4.10 -5.19 -9.37
CA GLN A 234 4.76 -6.44 -8.99
C GLN A 234 4.75 -6.59 -7.47
N ALA A 235 4.60 -7.82 -6.98
CA ALA A 235 4.73 -8.09 -5.55
C ALA A 235 5.46 -9.40 -5.26
N VAL A 236 6.06 -9.43 -4.06
CA VAL A 236 6.55 -10.65 -3.41
C VAL A 236 5.90 -10.72 -2.04
N ILE A 237 5.26 -11.85 -1.73
CA ILE A 237 4.57 -12.08 -0.47
C ILE A 237 5.12 -13.32 0.18
N GLU A 238 5.62 -13.17 1.42
CA GLU A 238 5.98 -14.28 2.28
C GLU A 238 4.76 -14.69 3.11
N TRP A 239 4.45 -15.97 3.14
CA TRP A 239 3.31 -16.56 3.83
C TRP A 239 3.75 -17.42 5.03
N ARG A 240 2.88 -17.52 6.02
CA ARG A 240 2.94 -18.54 7.04
C ARG A 240 1.65 -19.32 7.05
N GLU A 241 1.72 -20.62 7.33
CA GLU A 241 0.54 -21.44 7.55
C GLU A 241 -0.21 -20.97 8.80
N ARG A 242 -1.51 -21.01 8.75
CA ARG A 242 -2.36 -20.79 9.92
C ARG A 242 -2.29 -22.03 10.79
N HIS A 243 -1.97 -21.87 12.06
CA HIS A 243 -2.18 -22.94 13.03
C HIS A 243 -3.70 -23.16 13.15
N VAL A 244 -4.18 -24.27 12.61
CA VAL A 244 -5.55 -24.72 12.89
C VAL A 244 -5.54 -25.16 14.36
N ALA A 245 -6.09 -24.32 15.24
CA ALA A 245 -6.43 -24.79 16.59
C ALA A 245 -7.52 -25.85 16.40
N GLY A 246 -7.19 -27.12 16.68
CA GLY A 246 -8.07 -28.26 16.65
C GLY A 246 -9.21 -28.15 17.66
#